data_3d2dc0f30a10d5da072b81728cee61d0
#
_entry.id   3d2dc0f30a10d5da072b81728cee61d0
#
_cell.length_a   1.000
_cell.length_b   1.000
_cell.length_c   1.000
_cell.angle_alpha   90.00
_cell.angle_beta   90.00
_cell.angle_gamma   90.00
#
_symmetry.space_group_name_H-M   'P 1'
#
loop_
_entity.id
_entity.type
_entity.pdbx_description
1 polymer ?
#
loop_
_entity_poly.entity_id
_entity_poly.type
_entity_poly.pdbx_seq_one_letter_code
_entity_poly.pdbx_strand_id
1 'polypeptide(L)'
;MTLIFVWVLLSVILPALGRTAIDHLVPIPAGAEILMLQRETVNDAWDLPRSLTMDEFFDRHPDWVGYERVSGSFEWQWYYAFQQVGDQRVEGLSNAYRHGVMRRAQLSRWFSLLAPPALIENLLQALADTDLGSAMEYQESVRAYHATLRSFYYPKFFLHEPFDKSLLQNIPKYEPRH
;
A
#
# COMPACT_ATOMS: atom_id res chain seq x y z
N MET A 1 -10.71 -20.31 43.35
CA MET A 1 -10.75 -18.87 43.15
C MET A 1 -9.46 -18.31 42.51
N THR A 2 -8.29 -18.60 43.06
CA THR A 2 -6.97 -18.12 42.57
C THR A 2 -6.68 -18.48 41.10
N LEU A 3 -6.96 -19.73 40.69
CA LEU A 3 -6.73 -20.17 39.31
C LEU A 3 -7.56 -19.41 38.28
N ILE A 4 -8.83 -19.12 38.59
CA ILE A 4 -9.70 -18.33 37.70
C ILE A 4 -9.18 -16.90 37.58
N PHE A 5 -8.75 -16.32 38.68
CA PHE A 5 -8.18 -14.96 38.68
C PHE A 5 -6.91 -14.88 37.85
N VAL A 6 -5.99 -15.85 38.02
CA VAL A 6 -4.75 -15.94 37.21
C VAL A 6 -5.07 -16.13 35.74
N TRP A 7 -6.07 -16.97 35.42
CA TRP A 7 -6.48 -17.20 34.03
C TRP A 7 -7.05 -15.93 33.38
N VAL A 8 -7.94 -15.19 34.08
CA VAL A 8 -8.49 -13.90 33.59
C VAL A 8 -7.37 -12.87 33.43
N LEU A 9 -6.44 -12.79 34.37
CA LEU A 9 -5.30 -11.88 34.29
C LEU A 9 -4.47 -12.12 33.02
N LEU A 10 -4.12 -13.39 32.76
CA LEU A 10 -3.27 -13.77 31.62
C LEU A 10 -4.03 -13.72 30.27
N SER A 11 -5.33 -14.03 30.28
CA SER A 11 -6.09 -14.17 29.02
C SER A 11 -6.78 -12.89 28.58
N VAL A 12 -7.09 -11.95 29.48
CA VAL A 12 -7.85 -10.75 29.21
C VAL A 12 -7.08 -9.49 29.55
N ILE A 13 -6.63 -9.37 30.80
CA ILE A 13 -6.06 -8.11 31.29
C ILE A 13 -4.68 -7.86 30.67
N LEU A 14 -3.79 -8.82 30.67
CA LEU A 14 -2.43 -8.67 30.13
C LEU A 14 -2.42 -8.37 28.62
N PRO A 15 -3.19 -9.07 27.77
CA PRO A 15 -3.30 -8.72 26.35
C PRO A 15 -3.90 -7.32 26.10
N ALA A 16 -4.91 -6.93 26.89
CA ALA A 16 -5.53 -5.59 26.78
C ALA A 16 -4.53 -4.47 27.13
N LEU A 17 -3.79 -4.62 28.23
CA LEU A 17 -2.74 -3.68 28.63
C LEU A 17 -1.60 -3.65 27.60
N GLY A 18 -1.20 -4.81 27.08
CA GLY A 18 -0.19 -4.92 26.03
C GLY A 18 -0.60 -4.17 24.77
N ARG A 19 -1.85 -4.33 24.33
CA ARG A 19 -2.39 -3.60 23.15
C ARG A 19 -2.38 -2.11 23.38
N THR A 20 -2.89 -1.63 24.51
CA THR A 20 -2.90 -0.21 24.86
C THR A 20 -1.49 0.37 24.91
N ALA A 21 -0.54 -0.35 25.52
CA ALA A 21 0.86 0.07 25.57
C ALA A 21 1.49 0.17 24.16
N ILE A 22 1.23 -0.82 23.28
CA ILE A 22 1.72 -0.82 21.91
C ILE A 22 1.14 0.35 21.11
N ASP A 23 -0.15 0.65 21.27
CA ASP A 23 -0.81 1.77 20.60
C ASP A 23 -0.20 3.12 20.98
N HIS A 24 0.21 3.28 22.24
CA HIS A 24 0.92 4.47 22.71
C HIS A 24 2.38 4.53 22.25
N LEU A 25 3.08 3.39 22.24
CA LEU A 25 4.50 3.33 21.87
C LEU A 25 4.75 3.49 20.38
N VAL A 26 3.79 3.09 19.56
CA VAL A 26 3.89 3.11 18.10
C VAL A 26 2.67 3.81 17.52
N PRO A 27 2.61 5.15 17.56
CA PRO A 27 1.53 5.88 16.89
C PRO A 27 1.60 5.67 15.39
N ILE A 28 0.46 5.44 14.77
CA ILE A 28 0.32 5.31 13.30
C ILE A 28 -0.68 6.35 12.79
N PRO A 29 -0.44 6.93 11.60
CA PRO A 29 -1.40 7.82 10.97
C PRO A 29 -2.73 7.09 10.73
N ALA A 30 -3.85 7.81 10.80
CA ALA A 30 -5.13 7.21 10.45
C ALA A 30 -5.22 6.97 8.94
N GLY A 31 -5.69 5.79 8.51
CA GLY A 31 -5.87 5.50 7.08
C GLY A 31 -6.81 6.49 6.39
N ALA A 32 -7.85 6.97 7.11
CA ALA A 32 -8.74 8.01 6.61
C ALA A 32 -8.03 9.35 6.35
N GLU A 33 -7.07 9.72 7.19
CA GLU A 33 -6.25 10.94 7.01
C GLU A 33 -5.42 10.86 5.73
N ILE A 34 -4.80 9.70 5.46
CA ILE A 34 -4.03 9.47 4.23
C ILE A 34 -4.93 9.62 3.00
N LEU A 35 -6.12 9.01 3.00
CA LEU A 35 -7.06 9.09 1.88
C LEU A 35 -7.61 10.50 1.68
N MET A 36 -7.90 11.23 2.75
CA MET A 36 -8.36 12.62 2.68
C MET A 36 -7.28 13.51 2.09
N LEU A 37 -6.04 13.40 2.58
CA LEU A 37 -4.91 14.18 2.08
C LEU A 37 -4.62 13.89 0.60
N GLN A 38 -4.67 12.61 0.19
CA GLN A 38 -4.52 12.22 -1.22
C GLN A 38 -5.58 12.90 -2.09
N ARG A 39 -6.84 12.79 -1.68
CA ARG A 39 -7.96 13.38 -2.42
C ARG A 39 -7.89 14.90 -2.49
N GLU A 40 -7.57 15.55 -1.39
CA GLU A 40 -7.40 17.02 -1.33
C GLU A 40 -6.28 17.45 -2.27
N THR A 41 -5.11 16.81 -2.20
CA THR A 41 -3.99 17.11 -3.08
C THR A 41 -4.31 16.93 -4.55
N VAL A 42 -5.04 15.86 -4.91
CA VAL A 42 -5.50 15.65 -6.29
C VAL A 42 -6.48 16.74 -6.73
N ASN A 43 -7.39 17.19 -5.85
CA ASN A 43 -8.29 18.30 -6.17
C ASN A 43 -7.53 19.61 -6.35
N ASP A 44 -6.57 19.92 -5.46
CA ASP A 44 -5.76 21.13 -5.56
C ASP A 44 -4.89 21.13 -6.83
N ALA A 45 -4.36 19.97 -7.20
CA ALA A 45 -3.58 19.81 -8.42
C ALA A 45 -4.41 20.08 -9.70
N TRP A 46 -5.74 19.97 -9.63
CA TRP A 46 -6.63 20.31 -10.75
C TRP A 46 -6.59 21.79 -11.12
N ASP A 47 -6.36 22.63 -10.13
CA ASP A 47 -6.28 24.09 -10.30
C ASP A 47 -4.86 24.55 -10.69
N LEU A 48 -3.86 23.66 -10.68
CA LEU A 48 -2.50 23.98 -11.09
C LEU A 48 -2.36 24.10 -12.61
N PRO A 49 -1.45 24.98 -13.09
CA PRO A 49 -1.07 25.01 -14.49
C PRO A 49 -0.60 23.62 -14.96
N ARG A 50 -1.17 23.15 -16.05
CA ARG A 50 -0.86 21.83 -16.61
C ARG A 50 0.63 21.62 -16.85
N SER A 51 1.37 22.66 -17.25
CA SER A 51 2.80 22.60 -17.46
C SER A 51 3.56 22.12 -16.22
N LEU A 52 3.21 22.63 -15.04
CA LEU A 52 3.89 22.25 -13.79
C LEU A 52 3.73 20.76 -13.49
N THR A 53 2.51 20.23 -13.66
CA THR A 53 2.24 18.80 -13.44
C THR A 53 2.98 17.93 -14.46
N MET A 54 3.08 18.38 -15.70
CA MET A 54 3.77 17.62 -16.75
C MET A 54 5.29 17.71 -16.63
N ASP A 55 5.84 18.85 -16.20
CA ASP A 55 7.27 19.00 -15.96
C ASP A 55 7.73 18.02 -14.87
N GLU A 56 7.02 17.95 -13.75
CA GLU A 56 7.29 17.00 -12.68
C GLU A 56 7.14 15.54 -13.13
N PHE A 57 6.18 15.26 -13.99
CA PHE A 57 6.00 13.94 -14.59
C PHE A 57 7.17 13.54 -15.48
N PHE A 58 7.63 14.42 -16.38
CA PHE A 58 8.74 14.13 -17.26
C PHE A 58 10.09 14.06 -16.54
N ASP A 59 10.27 14.80 -15.45
CA ASP A 59 11.46 14.66 -14.60
C ASP A 59 11.61 13.23 -14.06
N ARG A 60 10.49 12.55 -13.84
CA ARG A 60 10.47 11.16 -13.36
C ARG A 60 10.42 10.11 -14.45
N HIS A 61 9.95 10.50 -15.61
CA HIS A 61 9.83 9.64 -16.78
C HIS A 61 10.54 10.26 -17.98
N PRO A 62 11.89 10.44 -17.92
CA PRO A 62 12.63 11.12 -18.99
C PRO A 62 12.52 10.41 -20.34
N ASP A 63 12.31 9.08 -20.32
CA ASP A 63 12.13 8.27 -21.52
C ASP A 63 10.83 8.60 -22.30
N TRP A 64 9.93 9.34 -21.68
CA TRP A 64 8.63 9.70 -22.26
C TRP A 64 8.55 11.16 -22.72
N VAL A 65 9.66 11.89 -22.65
CA VAL A 65 9.79 13.25 -23.16
C VAL A 65 9.79 13.21 -24.70
N GLY A 66 9.04 14.11 -25.33
CA GLY A 66 9.04 14.30 -26.79
C GLY A 66 7.98 13.50 -27.55
N TYR A 67 7.12 12.76 -26.85
CA TYR A 67 5.94 12.17 -27.49
C TYR A 67 4.86 13.24 -27.70
N GLU A 68 4.65 13.58 -28.98
CA GLU A 68 3.69 14.60 -29.36
C GLU A 68 2.25 14.16 -29.08
N ARG A 69 1.43 15.15 -28.73
CA ARG A 69 -0.01 14.99 -28.56
C ARG A 69 -0.68 14.60 -29.86
N VAL A 70 -1.46 13.55 -29.86
CA VAL A 70 -2.45 13.34 -30.90
C VAL A 70 -3.62 14.29 -30.61
N SER A 71 -3.81 15.29 -31.47
CA SER A 71 -4.87 16.28 -31.35
C SER A 71 -6.24 15.61 -31.25
N GLY A 72 -7.02 15.96 -30.21
CA GLY A 72 -8.38 15.44 -29.99
C GLY A 72 -8.47 14.16 -29.17
N SER A 73 -7.35 13.57 -28.73
CA SER A 73 -7.36 12.42 -27.84
C SER A 73 -7.31 12.84 -26.36
N PHE A 74 -7.84 11.97 -25.49
CA PHE A 74 -7.70 12.15 -24.05
C PHE A 74 -6.22 12.00 -23.67
N GLU A 75 -5.71 12.92 -22.86
CA GLU A 75 -4.30 12.94 -22.49
C GLU A 75 -4.04 12.07 -21.28
N TRP A 76 -3.78 10.81 -21.51
CA TRP A 76 -3.45 9.84 -20.49
C TRP A 76 -2.22 10.22 -19.67
N GLN A 77 -1.19 10.81 -20.31
CA GLN A 77 0.02 11.27 -19.61
C GLN A 77 -0.32 12.32 -18.56
N TRP A 78 -1.08 13.35 -18.93
CA TRP A 78 -1.49 14.40 -18.00
C TRP A 78 -2.39 13.85 -16.88
N TYR A 79 -3.37 13.01 -17.23
CA TYR A 79 -4.24 12.41 -16.24
C TYR A 79 -3.46 11.54 -15.25
N TYR A 80 -2.48 10.78 -15.72
CA TYR A 80 -1.62 9.98 -14.87
C TYR A 80 -0.70 10.83 -14.01
N ALA A 81 -0.07 11.87 -14.58
CA ALA A 81 0.75 12.83 -13.85
C ALA A 81 -0.04 13.50 -12.72
N PHE A 82 -1.25 13.90 -13.03
CA PHE A 82 -2.18 14.49 -12.07
C PHE A 82 -2.52 13.55 -10.90
N GLN A 83 -2.74 12.28 -11.15
CA GLN A 83 -2.97 11.29 -10.08
C GLN A 83 -1.69 11.04 -9.25
N GLN A 84 -0.54 11.05 -9.90
CA GLN A 84 0.74 10.87 -9.19
C GLN A 84 1.04 11.94 -8.15
N VAL A 85 0.61 13.19 -8.37
CA VAL A 85 0.79 14.26 -7.39
C VAL A 85 0.15 13.89 -6.05
N GLY A 86 -1.05 13.34 -6.07
CA GLY A 86 -1.72 12.84 -4.86
C GLY A 86 -0.98 11.68 -4.19
N ASP A 87 -0.55 10.70 -4.97
CA ASP A 87 0.16 9.52 -4.47
C ASP A 87 1.47 9.90 -3.78
N GLN A 88 2.21 10.83 -4.35
CA GLN A 88 3.48 11.31 -3.80
C GLN A 88 3.31 12.06 -2.49
N ARG A 89 2.28 12.89 -2.40
CA ARG A 89 2.00 13.66 -1.19
C ARG A 89 1.77 12.75 0.01
N VAL A 90 1.17 11.59 -0.20
CA VAL A 90 0.86 10.64 0.87
C VAL A 90 1.88 9.52 1.03
N GLU A 91 2.90 9.45 0.16
CA GLU A 91 3.89 8.37 0.19
C GLU A 91 4.58 8.23 1.55
N GLY A 92 5.02 9.35 2.13
CA GLY A 92 5.65 9.37 3.44
C GLY A 92 4.72 8.86 4.55
N LEU A 93 3.46 9.31 4.55
CA LEU A 93 2.44 8.86 5.51
C LEU A 93 2.06 7.39 5.31
N SER A 94 1.93 6.96 4.06
CA SER A 94 1.64 5.56 3.71
C SER A 94 2.76 4.62 4.16
N ASN A 95 4.01 5.04 3.99
CA ASN A 95 5.17 4.29 4.46
C ASN A 95 5.22 4.27 6.00
N ALA A 96 4.99 5.41 6.66
CA ALA A 96 4.92 5.48 8.13
C ALA A 96 3.80 4.59 8.69
N TYR A 97 2.62 4.59 8.06
CA TYR A 97 1.52 3.69 8.40
C TYR A 97 1.95 2.22 8.33
N ARG A 98 2.53 1.81 7.20
CA ARG A 98 2.97 0.43 6.96
C ARG A 98 4.02 -0.02 7.97
N HIS A 99 5.06 0.79 8.16
CA HIS A 99 6.11 0.50 9.15
C HIS A 99 5.56 0.45 10.57
N GLY A 100 4.65 1.36 10.91
CA GLY A 100 3.99 1.38 12.21
C GLY A 100 3.16 0.13 12.46
N VAL A 101 2.36 -0.30 11.48
CA VAL A 101 1.54 -1.52 11.55
C VAL A 101 2.42 -2.76 11.73
N MET A 102 3.51 -2.89 10.96
CA MET A 102 4.43 -4.02 11.10
C MET A 102 5.13 -4.03 12.46
N ARG A 103 5.54 -2.86 12.96
CA ARG A 103 6.17 -2.74 14.27
C ARG A 103 5.20 -3.11 15.40
N ARG A 104 3.93 -2.67 15.31
CA ARG A 104 2.88 -3.09 16.24
C ARG A 104 2.67 -4.59 16.23
N ALA A 105 2.64 -5.22 15.04
CA ALA A 105 2.52 -6.67 14.91
C ALA A 105 3.69 -7.41 15.58
N GLN A 106 4.93 -6.96 15.36
CA GLN A 106 6.10 -7.54 16.02
C GLN A 106 6.02 -7.44 17.54
N LEU A 107 5.69 -6.27 18.06
CA LEU A 107 5.53 -6.08 19.50
C LEU A 107 4.39 -6.96 20.06
N SER A 108 3.27 -7.05 19.36
CA SER A 108 2.14 -7.91 19.74
C SER A 108 2.56 -9.39 19.81
N ARG A 109 3.37 -9.87 18.86
CA ARG A 109 3.94 -11.22 18.90
C ARG A 109 4.82 -11.44 20.14
N TRP A 110 5.66 -10.49 20.50
CA TRP A 110 6.47 -10.57 21.72
C TRP A 110 5.60 -10.61 22.97
N PHE A 111 4.58 -9.77 23.07
CA PHE A 111 3.65 -9.75 24.20
C PHE A 111 2.84 -11.05 24.30
N SER A 112 2.51 -11.69 23.19
CA SER A 112 1.76 -12.96 23.19
C SER A 112 2.53 -14.13 23.82
N LEU A 113 3.87 -14.06 23.87
CA LEU A 113 4.67 -15.07 24.58
C LEU A 113 4.38 -15.10 26.09
N LEU A 114 3.89 -13.98 26.64
CA LEU A 114 3.50 -13.87 28.05
C LEU A 114 2.05 -14.31 28.31
N ALA A 115 1.27 -14.53 27.26
CA ALA A 115 -0.16 -14.87 27.34
C ALA A 115 -0.44 -16.12 26.49
N PRO A 116 -0.42 -17.34 27.09
CA PRO A 116 -0.56 -18.60 26.36
C PRO A 116 -1.75 -18.68 25.39
N PRO A 117 -2.95 -18.16 25.70
CA PRO A 117 -4.06 -18.15 24.75
C PRO A 117 -3.79 -17.30 23.50
N ALA A 118 -3.17 -16.12 23.67
CA ALA A 118 -2.81 -15.26 22.55
C ALA A 118 -1.68 -15.87 21.69
N LEU A 119 -0.77 -16.61 22.30
CA LEU A 119 0.26 -17.35 21.56
C LEU A 119 -0.36 -18.42 20.67
N ILE A 120 -1.32 -19.21 21.20
CA ILE A 120 -2.03 -20.23 20.42
C ILE A 120 -2.79 -19.59 19.25
N GLU A 121 -3.49 -18.49 19.48
CA GLU A 121 -4.20 -17.76 18.44
C GLU A 121 -3.24 -17.29 17.33
N ASN A 122 -2.11 -16.67 17.68
CA ASN A 122 -1.11 -16.24 16.72
C ASN A 122 -0.51 -17.40 15.92
N LEU A 123 -0.27 -18.55 16.56
CA LEU A 123 0.22 -19.76 15.88
C LEU A 123 -0.82 -20.30 14.90
N LEU A 124 -2.09 -20.34 15.28
CA LEU A 124 -3.17 -20.77 14.38
C LEU A 124 -3.34 -19.82 13.19
N GLN A 125 -3.25 -18.51 13.41
CA GLN A 125 -3.30 -17.52 12.33
C GLN A 125 -2.11 -17.66 11.37
N ALA A 126 -0.91 -17.89 11.89
CA ALA A 126 0.28 -18.12 11.08
C ALA A 126 0.20 -19.43 10.27
N LEU A 127 -0.34 -20.51 10.87
CA LEU A 127 -0.55 -21.77 10.16
C LEU A 127 -1.61 -21.69 9.05
N ALA A 128 -2.58 -20.79 9.22
CA ALA A 128 -3.65 -20.56 8.24
C ALA A 128 -3.31 -19.46 7.21
N ASP A 129 -2.10 -18.89 7.24
CA ASP A 129 -1.67 -17.75 6.43
C ASP A 129 -2.64 -16.55 6.51
N THR A 130 -3.29 -16.39 7.68
CA THR A 130 -4.24 -15.30 7.95
C THR A 130 -3.67 -14.23 8.87
N ASP A 131 -2.39 -14.33 9.19
CA ASP A 131 -1.71 -13.34 10.01
C ASP A 131 -1.40 -12.05 9.20
N LEU A 132 -1.07 -10.99 9.91
CA LEU A 132 -0.75 -9.72 9.28
C LEU A 132 0.49 -9.80 8.37
N GLY A 133 1.45 -10.69 8.68
CA GLY A 133 2.64 -10.90 7.84
C GLY A 133 2.25 -11.38 6.46
N SER A 134 1.47 -12.46 6.39
CA SER A 134 0.95 -13.04 5.14
C SER A 134 0.11 -12.03 4.34
N ALA A 135 -0.73 -11.24 5.02
CA ALA A 135 -1.51 -10.18 4.36
C ALA A 135 -0.60 -9.09 3.75
N MET A 136 0.47 -8.71 4.43
CA MET A 136 1.43 -7.72 3.92
C MET A 136 2.26 -8.27 2.75
N GLU A 137 2.68 -9.53 2.79
CA GLU A 137 3.35 -10.21 1.68
C GLU A 137 2.45 -10.29 0.44
N TYR A 138 1.19 -10.63 0.65
CA TYR A 138 0.21 -10.61 -0.44
C TYR A 138 0.06 -9.22 -1.06
N GLN A 139 -0.08 -8.17 -0.23
CA GLN A 139 -0.14 -6.79 -0.74
C GLN A 139 1.11 -6.40 -1.52
N GLU A 140 2.29 -6.81 -1.08
CA GLU A 140 3.54 -6.52 -1.79
C GLU A 140 3.62 -7.28 -3.12
N SER A 141 3.17 -8.54 -3.17
CA SER A 141 3.10 -9.31 -4.41
C SER A 141 2.12 -8.68 -5.42
N VAL A 142 0.97 -8.19 -4.96
CA VAL A 142 0.02 -7.44 -5.79
C VAL A 142 0.62 -6.14 -6.31
N ARG A 143 1.38 -5.40 -5.50
CA ARG A 143 2.07 -4.17 -5.95
C ARG A 143 3.13 -4.47 -7.00
N ALA A 144 3.93 -5.51 -6.79
CA ALA A 144 4.94 -5.94 -7.76
C ALA A 144 4.28 -6.33 -9.09
N TYR A 145 3.15 -7.04 -9.04
CA TYR A 145 2.38 -7.36 -10.23
C TYR A 145 1.81 -6.11 -10.92
N HIS A 146 1.28 -5.16 -10.17
CA HIS A 146 0.83 -3.87 -10.72
C HIS A 146 1.99 -3.10 -11.37
N ALA A 147 3.20 -3.13 -10.80
CA ALA A 147 4.36 -2.53 -11.43
C ALA A 147 4.70 -3.20 -12.77
N THR A 148 4.62 -4.53 -12.83
CA THR A 148 4.80 -5.30 -14.07
C THR A 148 3.73 -4.97 -15.10
N LEU A 149 2.45 -4.85 -14.71
CA LEU A 149 1.39 -4.41 -15.61
C LEU A 149 1.62 -3.00 -16.12
N ARG A 150 2.06 -2.08 -15.26
CA ARG A 150 2.37 -0.71 -15.68
C ARG A 150 3.51 -0.68 -16.70
N SER A 151 4.61 -1.37 -16.45
CA SER A 151 5.73 -1.45 -17.40
C SER A 151 5.34 -2.06 -18.75
N PHE A 152 4.34 -2.94 -18.76
CA PHE A 152 3.80 -3.53 -19.99
C PHE A 152 2.86 -2.58 -20.73
N TYR A 153 1.93 -1.91 -20.02
CA TYR A 153 0.88 -1.11 -20.66
C TYR A 153 1.27 0.34 -20.91
N TYR A 154 2.04 0.98 -20.03
CA TYR A 154 2.33 2.40 -20.14
C TYR A 154 3.03 2.81 -21.42
N PRO A 155 4.05 2.11 -21.94
CA PRO A 155 4.62 2.42 -23.24
C PRO A 155 3.56 2.44 -24.35
N LYS A 156 2.63 1.51 -24.31
CA LYS A 156 1.58 1.40 -25.33
C LYS A 156 0.57 2.54 -25.28
N PHE A 157 0.18 2.97 -24.09
CA PHE A 157 -0.73 4.09 -23.92
C PHE A 157 -0.07 5.44 -24.17
N PHE A 158 1.15 5.63 -23.66
CA PHE A 158 1.80 6.93 -23.67
C PHE A 158 2.63 7.15 -24.92
N LEU A 159 3.13 6.08 -25.54
CA LEU A 159 3.91 6.11 -26.78
C LEU A 159 3.05 5.80 -28.02
N HIS A 160 1.74 5.67 -27.83
CA HIS A 160 0.80 5.34 -28.92
C HIS A 160 1.18 4.07 -29.71
N GLU A 161 1.82 3.10 -29.06
CA GLU A 161 2.10 1.82 -29.70
C GLU A 161 0.80 1.09 -30.06
N PRO A 162 0.73 0.43 -31.23
CA PRO A 162 -0.49 -0.24 -31.66
C PRO A 162 -0.86 -1.40 -30.71
N PHE A 163 -2.12 -1.46 -30.34
CA PHE A 163 -2.71 -2.56 -29.60
C PHE A 163 -3.18 -3.64 -30.60
N ASP A 164 -2.44 -4.71 -30.69
CA ASP A 164 -2.81 -5.83 -31.56
C ASP A 164 -3.22 -7.09 -30.76
N LYS A 165 -3.74 -8.10 -31.48
CA LYS A 165 -4.16 -9.36 -30.84
C LYS A 165 -3.01 -10.15 -30.22
N SER A 166 -1.79 -9.97 -30.69
CA SER A 166 -0.60 -10.64 -30.16
C SER A 166 -0.25 -10.16 -28.76
N LEU A 167 -0.52 -8.89 -28.48
CA LEU A 167 -0.34 -8.29 -27.17
C LEU A 167 -1.23 -8.93 -26.10
N LEU A 168 -2.47 -9.30 -26.47
CA LEU A 168 -3.38 -9.95 -25.53
C LEU A 168 -2.88 -11.32 -25.06
N GLN A 169 -2.07 -11.98 -25.88
CA GLN A 169 -1.47 -13.28 -25.52
C GLN A 169 -0.26 -13.13 -24.58
N ASN A 170 0.37 -11.95 -24.59
CA ASN A 170 1.58 -11.63 -23.83
C ASN A 170 1.32 -10.79 -22.57
N ILE A 171 0.05 -10.63 -22.17
CA ILE A 171 -0.28 -9.92 -20.93
C ILE A 171 0.35 -10.67 -19.76
N PRO A 172 1.15 -9.97 -18.90
CA PRO A 172 1.72 -10.57 -17.72
C PRO A 172 0.62 -11.18 -16.83
N LYS A 173 0.81 -12.41 -16.40
CA LYS A 173 -0.12 -13.10 -15.50
C LYS A 173 0.37 -12.95 -14.07
N TYR A 174 -0.59 -12.86 -13.15
CA TYR A 174 -0.25 -12.90 -11.74
C TYR A 174 0.15 -14.34 -11.35
N GLU A 175 1.36 -14.47 -10.84
CA GLU A 175 1.85 -15.72 -10.28
C GLU A 175 1.95 -15.53 -8.75
N PRO A 176 1.03 -16.12 -7.97
CA PRO A 176 1.11 -16.05 -6.52
C PRO A 176 2.40 -16.73 -6.06
N ARG A 177 3.13 -16.09 -5.14
CA ARG A 177 4.25 -16.74 -4.45
C ARG A 177 3.65 -17.76 -3.47
N HIS A 178 4.02 -19.00 -3.61
CA HIS A 178 3.69 -20.09 -2.68
C HIS A 178 4.69 -20.12 -1.53
#